data_6b6c84c83a45e3eb9de82a6726d65de5
#
_entry.id   6b6c84c83a45e3eb9de82a6726d65de5
#
_cell.length_a   1.000
_cell.length_b   1.000
_cell.length_c   1.000
_cell.angle_alpha   90.00
_cell.angle_beta   90.00
_cell.angle_gamma   90.00
#
_symmetry.space_group_name_H-M   'P 1'
#
loop_
_entity.id
_entity.type
_entity.pdbx_description
1 polymer ?
#
loop_
_entity_poly.entity_id
_entity_poly.type
_entity_poly.pdbx_seq_one_letter_code
_entity_poly.pdbx_strand_id
1 'polypeptide(L)'
;ADPPAAAVRQWGRLGYPRRALRLHEAARIVTRQHDGQVPSSRDELLKLPGIGAYTAAAVAVFAFGRRHAVLDTNVRRVLARLASGREFPGPQPSAAEYRLAESLLPADAAVAARWSVAVMELGALTCTAARPKCGDCPVARQCAWLAKGRPSAEIRPAGQRYEGTDRQCRGRLLALLRESPEPVWLKNFDAVWPDDSQRARALDGLVADGLVDPLPDGRFALPA
;
A
#
# COMPACT_ATOMS: atom_id res chain seq x y z
N ALA A 1 11.58 14.45 18.71
CA ALA A 1 10.86 13.77 17.62
C ALA A 1 9.61 14.59 17.30
N ASP A 2 9.33 14.82 16.03
CA ASP A 2 8.15 15.56 15.61
C ASP A 2 6.86 14.87 16.05
N PRO A 3 5.77 15.60 16.29
CA PRO A 3 4.49 15.02 16.67
C PRO A 3 3.87 14.22 15.51
N PRO A 4 2.95 13.28 15.76
CA PRO A 4 2.23 12.53 14.73
C PRO A 4 1.57 13.42 13.67
N ALA A 5 1.08 14.61 14.05
CA ALA A 5 0.55 15.61 13.12
C ALA A 5 1.52 15.94 11.99
N ALA A 6 2.81 16.05 12.27
CA ALA A 6 3.83 16.34 11.26
C ALA A 6 3.88 15.21 10.20
N ALA A 7 3.83 13.95 10.63
CA ALA A 7 3.78 12.82 9.72
C ALA A 7 2.51 12.83 8.86
N VAL A 8 1.34 13.16 9.45
CA VAL A 8 0.06 13.26 8.72
C VAL A 8 0.09 14.43 7.72
N ARG A 9 0.71 15.57 8.05
CA ARG A 9 0.90 16.71 7.13
C ARG A 9 1.79 16.31 5.96
N GLN A 10 2.95 15.72 6.22
CA GLN A 10 3.90 15.28 5.19
C GLN A 10 3.35 14.15 4.31
N TRP A 11 2.44 13.31 4.84
CA TRP A 11 1.78 12.28 4.06
C TRP A 11 0.96 12.85 2.90
N GLY A 12 0.45 14.04 3.05
CA GLY A 12 -0.24 14.80 1.99
C GLY A 12 -1.40 14.02 1.38
N ARG A 13 -1.38 13.89 0.05
CA ARG A 13 -2.44 13.21 -0.74
C ARG A 13 -2.19 11.72 -0.95
N LEU A 14 -1.20 11.13 -0.33
CA LEU A 14 -1.00 9.69 -0.37
C LEU A 14 -2.21 9.00 0.26
N GLY A 15 -2.71 7.96 -0.35
CA GLY A 15 -3.85 7.21 0.17
C GLY A 15 -3.55 6.53 1.51
N TYR A 16 -4.62 6.05 2.18
CA TYR A 16 -4.50 5.30 3.43
C TYR A 16 -3.75 6.07 4.54
N PRO A 17 -4.27 7.22 5.01
CA PRO A 17 -3.55 8.16 5.90
C PRO A 17 -3.13 7.54 7.25
N ARG A 18 -3.81 6.49 7.74
CA ARG A 18 -3.37 5.73 8.92
C ARG A 18 -1.94 5.18 8.81
N ARG A 19 -1.45 5.02 7.58
CA ARG A 19 -0.05 4.58 7.37
C ARG A 19 0.95 5.63 7.83
N ALA A 20 0.60 6.92 7.79
CA ALA A 20 1.45 7.99 8.33
C ALA A 20 1.71 7.79 9.82
N LEU A 21 0.65 7.55 10.61
CA LEU A 21 0.77 7.30 12.05
C LEU A 21 1.57 6.03 12.35
N ARG A 22 1.32 4.97 11.60
CA ARG A 22 2.07 3.71 11.76
C ARG A 22 3.53 3.85 11.40
N LEU A 23 3.85 4.62 10.35
CA LEU A 23 5.23 4.90 9.96
C LEU A 23 5.93 5.75 11.03
N HIS A 24 5.24 6.75 11.58
CA HIS A 24 5.75 7.57 12.67
C HIS A 24 6.07 6.70 13.91
N GLU A 25 5.15 5.82 14.31
CA GLU A 25 5.38 4.91 15.43
C GLU A 25 6.50 3.90 15.15
N ALA A 26 6.57 3.35 13.92
CA ALA A 26 7.69 2.51 13.52
C ALA A 26 9.03 3.23 13.63
N ALA A 27 9.10 4.51 13.20
CA ALA A 27 10.31 5.33 13.34
C ALA A 27 10.71 5.55 14.80
N ARG A 28 9.72 5.77 15.69
CA ARG A 28 9.97 5.88 17.14
C ARG A 28 10.54 4.58 17.74
N ILE A 29 10.00 3.43 17.32
CA ILE A 29 10.51 2.12 17.76
C ILE A 29 11.94 1.91 17.23
N VAL A 30 12.18 2.20 15.95
CA VAL A 30 13.54 2.11 15.37
C VAL A 30 14.53 2.98 16.14
N THR A 31 14.15 4.21 16.49
CA THR A 31 15.02 5.10 17.27
C THR A 31 15.30 4.57 18.68
N ARG A 32 14.28 4.00 19.36
CA ARG A 32 14.39 3.60 20.77
C ARG A 32 14.97 2.20 20.97
N GLN A 33 14.68 1.27 20.06
CA GLN A 33 15.00 -0.16 20.23
C GLN A 33 16.06 -0.66 19.27
N HIS A 34 16.40 0.11 18.24
CA HIS A 34 17.36 -0.26 17.21
C HIS A 34 18.39 0.85 16.94
N ASP A 35 18.62 1.75 17.94
CA ASP A 35 19.62 2.84 17.86
C ASP A 35 19.52 3.69 16.60
N GLY A 36 18.30 3.90 16.09
CA GLY A 36 18.04 4.64 14.86
C GLY A 36 18.35 3.88 13.56
N GLN A 37 18.77 2.63 13.64
CA GLN A 37 19.07 1.79 12.47
C GLN A 37 17.86 0.95 12.09
N VAL A 38 17.43 1.05 10.83
CA VAL A 38 16.34 0.21 10.31
C VAL A 38 16.79 -1.25 10.30
N PRO A 39 16.04 -2.20 10.91
CA PRO A 39 16.40 -3.61 10.89
C PRO A 39 16.53 -4.17 9.46
N SER A 40 17.54 -5.01 9.24
CA SER A 40 17.75 -5.67 7.94
C SER A 40 17.08 -7.03 7.81
N SER A 41 16.63 -7.60 8.93
CA SER A 41 15.93 -8.88 8.99
C SER A 41 14.44 -8.70 8.70
N ARG A 42 13.90 -9.55 7.82
CA ARG A 42 12.45 -9.56 7.52
C ARG A 42 11.60 -9.77 8.77
N ASP A 43 12.05 -10.63 9.67
CA ASP A 43 11.29 -10.96 10.88
C ASP A 43 11.28 -9.82 11.90
N GLU A 44 12.34 -9.04 11.99
CA GLU A 44 12.36 -7.82 12.80
C GLU A 44 11.53 -6.70 12.17
N LEU A 45 11.62 -6.54 10.85
CA LEU A 45 10.77 -5.58 10.12
C LEU A 45 9.28 -5.86 10.33
N LEU A 46 8.86 -7.13 10.37
CA LEU A 46 7.47 -7.52 10.60
C LEU A 46 6.94 -7.14 11.99
N LYS A 47 7.81 -6.91 12.96
CA LYS A 47 7.42 -6.46 14.31
C LYS A 47 7.08 -4.97 14.37
N LEU A 48 7.50 -4.20 13.34
CA LEU A 48 7.25 -2.76 13.30
C LEU A 48 5.80 -2.45 12.91
N PRO A 49 5.16 -1.45 13.53
CA PRO A 49 3.79 -1.05 13.22
C PRO A 49 3.60 -0.69 11.74
N GLY A 50 2.59 -1.26 11.12
CA GLY A 50 2.25 -0.98 9.72
C GLY A 50 3.16 -1.63 8.68
N ILE A 51 4.14 -2.41 9.09
CA ILE A 51 5.01 -3.19 8.20
C ILE A 51 4.42 -4.58 8.03
N GLY A 52 3.78 -4.81 6.88
CA GLY A 52 3.26 -6.12 6.50
C GLY A 52 4.28 -6.94 5.70
N ALA A 53 3.88 -8.18 5.37
CA ALA A 53 4.73 -9.15 4.67
C ALA A 53 5.39 -8.60 3.39
N TYR A 54 4.63 -7.84 2.58
CA TYR A 54 5.15 -7.19 1.38
C TYR A 54 6.22 -6.15 1.73
N THR A 55 5.92 -5.22 2.65
CA THR A 55 6.85 -4.12 2.99
C THR A 55 8.13 -4.67 3.63
N ALA A 56 8.01 -5.64 4.54
CA ALA A 56 9.16 -6.28 5.17
C ALA A 56 10.07 -6.97 4.14
N ALA A 57 9.48 -7.73 3.20
CA ALA A 57 10.25 -8.36 2.12
C ALA A 57 10.88 -7.32 1.20
N ALA A 58 10.14 -6.28 0.79
CA ALA A 58 10.63 -5.23 -0.10
C ALA A 58 11.81 -4.46 0.52
N VAL A 59 11.69 -4.06 1.80
CA VAL A 59 12.79 -3.38 2.51
C VAL A 59 14.00 -4.29 2.65
N ALA A 60 13.82 -5.54 3.09
CA ALA A 60 14.91 -6.49 3.23
C ALA A 60 15.65 -6.74 1.89
N VAL A 61 14.89 -6.86 0.78
CA VAL A 61 15.48 -7.11 -0.56
C VAL A 61 16.13 -5.85 -1.12
N PHE A 62 15.41 -4.74 -1.19
CA PHE A 62 15.86 -3.57 -1.96
C PHE A 62 16.81 -2.66 -1.18
N ALA A 63 16.68 -2.57 0.14
CA ALA A 63 17.58 -1.76 0.96
C ALA A 63 18.77 -2.57 1.52
N PHE A 64 18.58 -3.86 1.77
CA PHE A 64 19.59 -4.67 2.46
C PHE A 64 20.10 -5.87 1.64
N GLY A 65 19.68 -6.02 0.38
CA GLY A 65 20.17 -7.08 -0.51
C GLY A 65 19.85 -8.50 -0.04
N ARG A 66 18.80 -8.67 0.77
CA ARG A 66 18.37 -10.01 1.23
C ARG A 66 17.59 -10.72 0.14
N ARG A 67 17.55 -12.06 0.20
CA ARG A 67 16.80 -12.88 -0.74
C ARG A 67 15.44 -13.25 -0.16
N HIS A 68 14.37 -12.62 -0.64
CA HIS A 68 12.98 -12.92 -0.29
C HIS A 68 12.05 -12.71 -1.49
N ALA A 69 10.93 -13.43 -1.54
CA ALA A 69 9.88 -13.16 -2.51
C ALA A 69 9.14 -11.85 -2.18
N VAL A 70 9.16 -10.90 -3.13
CA VAL A 70 8.45 -9.62 -3.02
C VAL A 70 7.18 -9.71 -3.87
N LEU A 71 6.03 -9.94 -3.23
CA LEU A 71 4.74 -10.15 -3.90
C LEU A 71 3.85 -8.91 -3.81
N ASP A 72 4.02 -7.98 -4.73
CA ASP A 72 3.06 -6.91 -4.96
C ASP A 72 1.95 -7.35 -5.93
N THR A 73 0.98 -6.50 -6.21
CA THR A 73 -0.13 -6.77 -7.13
C THR A 73 0.34 -7.02 -8.56
N ASN A 74 1.45 -6.40 -8.99
CA ASN A 74 2.02 -6.56 -10.31
C ASN A 74 2.73 -7.91 -10.44
N VAL A 75 3.62 -8.23 -9.50
CA VAL A 75 4.32 -9.52 -9.44
C VAL A 75 3.32 -10.67 -9.37
N ARG A 76 2.32 -10.61 -8.50
CA ARG A 76 1.28 -11.63 -8.38
C ARG A 76 0.54 -11.85 -9.69
N ARG A 77 0.19 -10.78 -10.41
CA ARG A 77 -0.47 -10.87 -11.72
C ARG A 77 0.44 -11.51 -12.77
N VAL A 78 1.70 -11.09 -12.82
CA VAL A 78 2.68 -11.69 -13.74
C VAL A 78 2.82 -13.18 -13.50
N LEU A 79 3.02 -13.60 -12.24
CA LEU A 79 3.18 -15.02 -11.89
C LEU A 79 1.89 -15.82 -12.12
N ALA A 80 0.71 -15.25 -11.87
CA ALA A 80 -0.55 -15.90 -12.17
C ALA A 80 -0.68 -16.20 -13.68
N ARG A 81 -0.31 -15.25 -14.54
CA ARG A 81 -0.35 -15.43 -16.00
C ARG A 81 0.78 -16.32 -16.51
N LEU A 82 2.00 -16.04 -16.09
CA LEU A 82 3.19 -16.72 -16.59
C LEU A 82 3.21 -18.20 -16.19
N ALA A 83 3.06 -18.48 -14.92
CA ALA A 83 3.25 -19.83 -14.38
C ALA A 83 1.94 -20.59 -14.17
N SER A 84 0.85 -19.92 -13.72
CA SER A 84 -0.41 -20.58 -13.41
C SER A 84 -1.41 -20.58 -14.56
N GLY A 85 -1.20 -19.79 -15.60
CA GLY A 85 -2.11 -19.68 -16.74
C GLY A 85 -3.47 -19.07 -16.39
N ARG A 86 -3.54 -18.22 -15.37
CA ARG A 86 -4.74 -17.48 -14.93
C ARG A 86 -4.61 -16.01 -15.22
N GLU A 87 -5.71 -15.35 -15.60
CA GLU A 87 -5.71 -13.90 -15.89
C GLU A 87 -5.33 -13.04 -14.68
N PHE A 88 -5.88 -13.38 -13.50
CA PHE A 88 -5.63 -12.67 -12.23
C PHE A 88 -5.23 -13.65 -11.13
N PRO A 89 -4.46 -13.17 -10.13
CA PRO A 89 -4.22 -13.91 -8.90
C PRO A 89 -5.51 -13.96 -8.05
N GLY A 90 -5.50 -14.75 -6.99
CA GLY A 90 -6.56 -14.74 -5.98
C GLY A 90 -6.68 -13.39 -5.26
N PRO A 91 -7.78 -13.16 -4.50
CA PRO A 91 -8.03 -11.87 -3.83
C PRO A 91 -6.96 -11.52 -2.80
N GLN A 92 -6.40 -12.50 -2.12
CA GLN A 92 -5.33 -12.33 -1.14
C GLN A 92 -4.11 -13.17 -1.51
N PRO A 93 -2.88 -12.74 -1.14
CA PRO A 93 -1.69 -13.57 -1.31
C PRO A 93 -1.82 -14.89 -0.56
N SER A 94 -1.55 -16.00 -1.22
CA SER A 94 -1.61 -17.33 -0.65
C SER A 94 -0.23 -17.93 -0.39
N ALA A 95 -0.14 -18.92 0.50
CA ALA A 95 1.10 -19.67 0.73
C ALA A 95 1.62 -20.33 -0.56
N ALA A 96 0.72 -20.75 -1.47
CA ALA A 96 1.11 -21.32 -2.76
C ALA A 96 1.76 -20.27 -3.67
N GLU A 97 1.26 -19.01 -3.69
CA GLU A 97 1.88 -17.92 -4.45
C GLU A 97 3.27 -17.58 -3.90
N TYR A 98 3.44 -17.55 -2.57
CA TYR A 98 4.77 -17.36 -1.97
C TYR A 98 5.73 -18.51 -2.32
N ARG A 99 5.33 -19.78 -2.22
CA ARG A 99 6.16 -20.92 -2.61
C ARG A 99 6.55 -20.85 -4.10
N LEU A 100 5.61 -20.50 -4.98
CA LEU A 100 5.88 -20.33 -6.40
C LEU A 100 6.91 -19.21 -6.63
N ALA A 101 6.72 -18.05 -6.01
CA ALA A 101 7.66 -16.95 -6.15
C ALA A 101 9.06 -17.31 -5.62
N GLU A 102 9.16 -17.96 -4.47
CA GLU A 102 10.43 -18.43 -3.91
C GLU A 102 11.13 -19.44 -4.82
N SER A 103 10.40 -20.36 -5.46
CA SER A 103 10.97 -21.34 -6.39
C SER A 103 11.50 -20.72 -7.68
N LEU A 104 11.01 -19.53 -8.06
CA LEU A 104 11.44 -18.80 -9.27
C LEU A 104 12.56 -17.80 -9.00
N LEU A 105 12.82 -17.49 -7.72
CA LEU A 105 13.88 -16.56 -7.36
C LEU A 105 15.27 -17.16 -7.64
N PRO A 106 16.17 -16.42 -8.31
CA PRO A 106 17.59 -16.79 -8.41
C PRO A 106 18.22 -17.07 -7.05
N ALA A 107 19.20 -17.97 -7.00
CA ALA A 107 19.89 -18.32 -5.76
C ALA A 107 20.74 -17.14 -5.22
N ASP A 108 21.42 -16.41 -6.10
CA ASP A 108 22.18 -15.22 -5.73
C ASP A 108 21.25 -14.07 -5.33
N ALA A 109 21.50 -13.45 -4.18
CA ALA A 109 20.62 -12.43 -3.62
C ALA A 109 20.58 -11.14 -4.46
N ALA A 110 21.69 -10.72 -5.06
CA ALA A 110 21.74 -9.52 -5.89
C ALA A 110 21.00 -9.75 -7.23
N VAL A 111 21.11 -10.96 -7.79
CA VAL A 111 20.34 -11.34 -8.97
C VAL A 111 18.85 -11.45 -8.63
N ALA A 112 18.49 -12.00 -7.46
CA ALA A 112 17.10 -12.08 -6.98
C ALA A 112 16.46 -10.69 -6.78
N ALA A 113 17.22 -9.73 -6.26
CA ALA A 113 16.75 -8.35 -6.13
C ALA A 113 16.46 -7.72 -7.50
N ARG A 114 17.37 -7.84 -8.46
CA ARG A 114 17.15 -7.37 -9.85
C ARG A 114 15.97 -8.07 -10.52
N TRP A 115 15.86 -9.38 -10.35
CA TRP A 115 14.72 -10.16 -10.83
C TRP A 115 13.40 -9.64 -10.28
N SER A 116 13.34 -9.34 -8.98
CA SER A 116 12.14 -8.80 -8.34
C SER A 116 11.75 -7.45 -8.94
N VAL A 117 12.70 -6.54 -9.15
CA VAL A 117 12.46 -5.26 -9.83
C VAL A 117 11.94 -5.49 -11.25
N ALA A 118 12.61 -6.35 -12.02
CA ALA A 118 12.24 -6.62 -13.42
C ALA A 118 10.81 -7.20 -13.54
N VAL A 119 10.41 -8.10 -12.65
CA VAL A 119 9.04 -8.65 -12.65
C VAL A 119 8.00 -7.60 -12.22
N MET A 120 8.32 -6.72 -11.27
CA MET A 120 7.46 -5.60 -10.89
C MET A 120 7.24 -4.65 -12.08
N GLU A 121 8.32 -4.26 -12.77
CA GLU A 121 8.26 -3.39 -13.95
C GLU A 121 7.52 -4.06 -15.12
N LEU A 122 7.79 -5.34 -15.38
CA LEU A 122 7.06 -6.11 -16.37
C LEU A 122 5.55 -6.07 -16.12
N GLY A 123 5.14 -6.20 -14.85
CA GLY A 123 3.74 -6.09 -14.46
C GLY A 123 3.18 -4.67 -14.60
N ALA A 124 3.96 -3.65 -14.30
CA ALA A 124 3.53 -2.26 -14.37
C ALA A 124 3.43 -1.74 -15.82
N LEU A 125 4.38 -2.09 -16.67
CA LEU A 125 4.56 -1.47 -17.99
C LEU A 125 4.03 -2.32 -19.15
N THR A 126 4.16 -3.65 -19.05
CA THR A 126 3.87 -4.60 -20.14
C THR A 126 2.70 -5.51 -19.81
N CYS A 127 2.79 -6.28 -18.71
CA CYS A 127 1.76 -7.23 -18.30
C CYS A 127 0.67 -6.54 -17.45
N THR A 128 0.11 -5.45 -17.96
CA THR A 128 -0.90 -4.63 -17.27
C THR A 128 -2.21 -5.39 -17.02
N ALA A 129 -3.02 -4.90 -16.06
CA ALA A 129 -4.26 -5.57 -15.69
C ALA A 129 -5.28 -5.61 -16.84
N ALA A 130 -5.55 -4.45 -17.43
CA ALA A 130 -6.62 -4.30 -18.42
C ALA A 130 -6.17 -4.57 -19.86
N ARG A 131 -4.97 -4.11 -20.25
CA ARG A 131 -4.47 -4.15 -21.65
C ARG A 131 -3.01 -4.61 -21.70
N PRO A 132 -2.72 -5.90 -21.46
CA PRO A 132 -1.35 -6.41 -21.50
C PRO A 132 -0.80 -6.38 -22.94
N LYS A 133 0.43 -5.88 -23.08
CA LYS A 133 1.17 -5.77 -24.33
C LYS A 133 1.93 -7.09 -24.60
N CYS A 134 1.20 -8.17 -24.88
CA CYS A 134 1.80 -9.50 -25.02
C CYS A 134 2.76 -9.62 -26.21
N GLY A 135 2.57 -8.82 -27.27
CA GLY A 135 3.48 -8.80 -28.44
C GLY A 135 4.89 -8.29 -28.08
N ASP A 136 5.00 -7.37 -27.12
CA ASP A 136 6.25 -6.76 -26.68
C ASP A 136 6.82 -7.45 -25.42
N CYS A 137 6.15 -8.53 -24.94
CA CYS A 137 6.52 -9.15 -23.67
C CYS A 137 7.74 -10.07 -23.83
N PRO A 138 8.87 -9.82 -23.11
CA PRO A 138 10.08 -10.61 -23.26
C PRO A 138 9.92 -12.07 -22.85
N VAL A 139 8.91 -12.40 -22.05
CA VAL A 139 8.60 -13.76 -21.58
C VAL A 139 7.33 -14.34 -22.22
N ALA A 140 6.88 -13.80 -23.36
CA ALA A 140 5.66 -14.23 -24.03
C ALA A 140 5.67 -15.72 -24.36
N ARG A 141 6.81 -16.25 -24.84
CA ARG A 141 6.95 -17.67 -25.23
C ARG A 141 6.81 -18.65 -24.07
N GLN A 142 7.10 -18.22 -22.82
CA GLN A 142 6.98 -19.03 -21.61
C GLN A 142 5.65 -18.81 -20.89
N CYS A 143 4.78 -17.91 -21.39
CA CYS A 143 3.57 -17.52 -20.70
C CYS A 143 2.46 -18.56 -20.84
N ALA A 144 2.15 -19.27 -19.75
CA ALA A 144 1.09 -20.28 -19.73
C ALA A 144 -0.30 -19.72 -20.03
N TRP A 145 -0.60 -18.48 -19.62
CA TRP A 145 -1.88 -17.82 -19.93
C TRP A 145 -2.02 -17.51 -21.42
N LEU A 146 -0.93 -17.03 -22.05
CA LEU A 146 -0.90 -16.75 -23.48
C LEU A 146 -1.00 -18.05 -24.29
N ALA A 147 -0.28 -19.09 -23.90
CA ALA A 147 -0.34 -20.41 -24.55
C ALA A 147 -1.74 -21.06 -24.51
N LYS A 148 -2.54 -20.74 -23.47
CA LYS A 148 -3.94 -21.18 -23.34
C LYS A 148 -4.94 -20.27 -24.10
N GLY A 149 -4.47 -19.34 -24.92
CA GLY A 149 -5.35 -18.42 -25.66
C GLY A 149 -5.93 -17.29 -24.81
N ARG A 150 -5.30 -16.96 -23.68
CA ARG A 150 -5.70 -15.85 -22.79
C ARG A 150 -7.11 -16.02 -22.20
N PRO A 151 -7.42 -17.14 -21.52
CA PRO A 151 -8.74 -17.33 -20.95
C PRO A 151 -9.10 -16.20 -19.98
N SER A 152 -10.30 -15.65 -20.11
CA SER A 152 -10.84 -14.63 -19.22
C SER A 152 -11.13 -15.24 -17.85
N ALA A 153 -10.86 -14.48 -16.79
CA ALA A 153 -11.26 -14.87 -15.43
C ALA A 153 -12.79 -14.76 -15.28
N GLU A 154 -13.40 -15.73 -14.60
CA GLU A 154 -14.83 -15.71 -14.25
C GLU A 154 -15.18 -14.51 -13.36
N ILE A 155 -14.29 -14.17 -12.43
CA ILE A 155 -14.44 -13.04 -11.52
C ILE A 155 -13.30 -12.05 -11.77
N ARG A 156 -13.64 -10.87 -12.24
CA ARG A 156 -12.69 -9.76 -12.39
C ARG A 156 -12.68 -8.89 -11.14
N PRO A 157 -11.49 -8.43 -10.69
CA PRO A 157 -11.43 -7.45 -9.61
C PRO A 157 -12.22 -6.20 -9.99
N ALA A 158 -13.22 -5.85 -9.19
CA ALA A 158 -13.99 -4.64 -9.40
C ALA A 158 -13.17 -3.40 -9.03
N GLY A 159 -13.19 -2.38 -9.89
CA GLY A 159 -12.66 -1.07 -9.54
C GLY A 159 -13.51 -0.43 -8.43
N GLN A 160 -12.86 0.10 -7.40
CA GLN A 160 -13.57 0.82 -6.35
C GLN A 160 -13.91 2.24 -6.84
N ARG A 161 -15.21 2.59 -6.80
CA ARG A 161 -15.64 3.98 -7.00
C ARG A 161 -15.00 4.85 -5.92
N TYR A 162 -14.60 6.06 -6.27
CA TYR A 162 -14.03 7.02 -5.33
C TYR A 162 -14.98 8.20 -5.08
N GLU A 163 -15.57 8.70 -6.13
CA GLU A 163 -16.42 9.89 -6.12
C GLU A 163 -17.71 9.66 -5.33
N GLY A 164 -18.05 10.57 -4.43
CA GLY A 164 -19.22 10.49 -3.58
C GLY A 164 -19.11 9.49 -2.41
N THR A 165 -17.95 8.88 -2.18
CA THR A 165 -17.78 7.87 -1.12
C THR A 165 -17.30 8.48 0.20
N ASP A 166 -17.52 7.78 1.32
CA ASP A 166 -16.95 8.14 2.63
C ASP A 166 -15.43 8.28 2.58
N ARG A 167 -14.75 7.51 1.70
CA ARG A 167 -13.30 7.63 1.49
C ARG A 167 -12.92 9.00 0.92
N GLN A 168 -13.71 9.53 -0.02
CA GLN A 168 -13.48 10.87 -0.56
C GLN A 168 -13.79 11.93 0.49
N CYS A 169 -14.91 11.82 1.19
CA CYS A 169 -15.29 12.71 2.27
C CYS A 169 -14.19 12.78 3.34
N ARG A 170 -13.76 11.65 3.89
CA ARG A 170 -12.63 11.57 4.84
C ARG A 170 -11.36 12.26 4.32
N GLY A 171 -11.03 12.05 3.04
CA GLY A 171 -9.88 12.67 2.40
C GLY A 171 -9.97 14.20 2.37
N ARG A 172 -11.17 14.75 2.11
CA ARG A 172 -11.43 16.19 2.08
C ARG A 172 -11.37 16.81 3.48
N LEU A 173 -12.01 16.18 4.48
CA LEU A 173 -11.97 16.65 5.86
C LEU A 173 -10.53 16.68 6.40
N LEU A 174 -9.77 15.62 6.13
CA LEU A 174 -8.37 15.54 6.55
C LEU A 174 -7.47 16.55 5.80
N ALA A 175 -7.79 16.89 4.55
CA ALA A 175 -7.07 17.91 3.80
C ALA A 175 -7.23 19.29 4.44
N LEU A 176 -8.46 19.65 4.85
CA LEU A 176 -8.72 20.90 5.57
C LEU A 176 -7.85 21.02 6.84
N LEU A 177 -7.79 19.96 7.64
CA LEU A 177 -6.97 19.95 8.87
C LEU A 177 -5.47 20.04 8.60
N ARG A 178 -4.99 19.41 7.51
CA ARG A 178 -3.57 19.51 7.11
C ARG A 178 -3.16 20.90 6.65
N GLU A 179 -4.06 21.59 5.97
CA GLU A 179 -3.85 22.94 5.42
C GLU A 179 -4.06 24.02 6.48
N SER A 180 -4.76 23.70 7.57
CA SER A 180 -5.01 24.66 8.65
C SER A 180 -3.84 24.69 9.64
N PRO A 181 -3.30 25.87 9.97
CA PRO A 181 -2.29 26.02 11.02
C PRO A 181 -2.86 25.81 12.43
N GLU A 182 -4.13 26.17 12.62
CA GLU A 182 -4.85 26.13 13.88
C GLU A 182 -5.97 25.08 13.87
N PRO A 183 -6.43 24.63 15.05
CA PRO A 183 -7.60 23.76 15.15
C PRO A 183 -8.84 24.33 14.49
N VAL A 184 -9.66 23.49 13.90
CA VAL A 184 -10.77 23.84 13.01
C VAL A 184 -12.11 23.62 13.71
N TRP A 185 -13.03 24.56 13.59
CA TRP A 185 -14.42 24.40 14.10
C TRP A 185 -15.21 23.43 13.24
N LEU A 186 -16.20 22.75 13.86
CA LEU A 186 -17.09 21.82 13.15
C LEU A 186 -17.72 22.45 11.90
N LYS A 187 -18.18 23.71 11.99
CA LYS A 187 -18.78 24.47 10.88
C LYS A 187 -17.88 24.65 9.66
N ASN A 188 -16.57 24.56 9.83
CA ASN A 188 -15.64 24.70 8.70
C ASN A 188 -15.66 23.46 7.78
N PHE A 189 -16.05 22.29 8.30
CA PHE A 189 -16.22 21.09 7.49
C PHE A 189 -17.46 21.14 6.60
N ASP A 190 -18.45 21.98 6.91
CA ASP A 190 -19.69 22.14 6.13
C ASP A 190 -19.38 22.63 4.71
N ALA A 191 -18.44 23.55 4.59
CA ALA A 191 -18.00 24.07 3.29
C ALA A 191 -17.23 23.05 2.46
N VAL A 192 -16.67 22.00 3.09
CA VAL A 192 -15.83 20.99 2.43
C VAL A 192 -16.64 19.81 1.89
N TRP A 193 -17.73 19.47 2.61
CA TRP A 193 -18.61 18.35 2.23
C TRP A 193 -20.06 18.64 2.64
N PRO A 194 -20.99 18.71 1.67
CA PRO A 194 -22.35 19.22 1.93
C PRO A 194 -23.27 18.22 2.66
N ASP A 195 -23.07 16.91 2.52
CA ASP A 195 -23.90 15.88 3.18
C ASP A 195 -23.53 15.76 4.66
N ASP A 196 -24.41 16.22 5.54
CA ASP A 196 -24.19 16.27 6.99
C ASP A 196 -23.99 14.88 7.60
N SER A 197 -24.82 13.92 7.20
CA SER A 197 -24.75 12.55 7.72
C SER A 197 -23.46 11.84 7.31
N GLN A 198 -23.07 12.01 6.06
CA GLN A 198 -21.83 11.44 5.55
C GLN A 198 -20.61 12.12 6.18
N ARG A 199 -20.66 13.44 6.35
CA ARG A 199 -19.61 14.23 6.98
C ARG A 199 -19.40 13.82 8.44
N ALA A 200 -20.49 13.67 9.22
CA ALA A 200 -20.42 13.22 10.60
C ALA A 200 -19.78 11.82 10.70
N ARG A 201 -20.27 10.83 9.94
CA ARG A 201 -19.66 9.48 9.92
C ARG A 201 -18.19 9.49 9.51
N ALA A 202 -17.84 10.33 8.52
CA ALA A 202 -16.48 10.44 8.04
C ALA A 202 -15.56 11.05 9.12
N LEU A 203 -16.01 12.06 9.85
CA LEU A 203 -15.28 12.70 10.95
C LEU A 203 -15.10 11.73 12.12
N ASP A 204 -16.18 11.07 12.56
CA ASP A 204 -16.12 10.03 13.59
C ASP A 204 -15.13 8.93 13.25
N GLY A 205 -15.14 8.49 11.98
CA GLY A 205 -14.16 7.53 11.49
C GLY A 205 -12.72 8.04 11.50
N LEU A 206 -12.48 9.34 11.27
CA LEU A 206 -11.13 9.94 11.38
C LEU A 206 -10.69 10.00 12.84
N VAL A 207 -11.59 10.34 13.77
CA VAL A 207 -11.31 10.33 15.22
C VAL A 207 -11.02 8.90 15.70
N ALA A 208 -11.86 7.93 15.35
CA ALA A 208 -11.66 6.53 15.70
C ALA A 208 -10.33 5.95 15.15
N ASP A 209 -9.87 6.46 14.01
CA ASP A 209 -8.59 6.08 13.41
C ASP A 209 -7.37 6.81 14.04
N GLY A 210 -7.61 7.75 14.98
CA GLY A 210 -6.55 8.56 15.60
C GLY A 210 -5.91 9.58 14.66
N LEU A 211 -6.60 9.94 13.58
CA LEU A 211 -6.12 10.92 12.59
C LEU A 211 -6.58 12.34 12.90
N VAL A 212 -7.55 12.47 13.79
CA VAL A 212 -8.15 13.73 14.23
C VAL A 212 -8.46 13.64 15.71
N ASP A 213 -8.04 14.64 16.47
CA ASP A 213 -8.33 14.80 17.89
C ASP A 213 -9.45 15.84 18.08
N PRO A 214 -10.59 15.46 18.71
CA PRO A 214 -11.56 16.43 19.17
C PRO A 214 -11.01 17.15 20.40
N LEU A 215 -11.09 18.48 20.43
CA LEU A 215 -10.63 19.33 21.53
C LEU A 215 -11.78 19.68 22.48
N PRO A 216 -11.45 19.98 23.77
CA PRO A 216 -12.48 20.33 24.78
C PRO A 216 -13.34 21.54 24.43
N ASP A 217 -12.83 22.44 23.59
CA ASP A 217 -13.54 23.64 23.12
C ASP A 217 -14.44 23.40 21.91
N GLY A 218 -14.53 22.14 21.42
CA GLY A 218 -15.35 21.78 20.28
C GLY A 218 -14.66 21.93 18.91
N ARG A 219 -13.36 22.27 18.90
CA ARG A 219 -12.55 22.25 17.68
C ARG A 219 -11.94 20.87 17.43
N PHE A 220 -11.38 20.71 16.24
CA PHE A 220 -10.70 19.49 15.79
C PHE A 220 -9.30 19.83 15.33
N ALA A 221 -8.34 18.95 15.66
CA ALA A 221 -6.93 19.11 15.27
C ALA A 221 -6.37 17.80 14.70
N LEU A 222 -5.20 17.88 14.07
CA LEU A 222 -4.39 16.70 13.82
C LEU A 222 -3.80 16.18 15.14
N PRO A 223 -3.46 14.87 15.24
CA PRO A 223 -3.02 14.25 16.50
C PRO A 223 -1.74 14.88 17.05
N ALA A 224 -1.72 15.07 18.38
CA ALA A 224 -0.60 15.69 19.11
C ALA A 224 0.64 14.79 19.25
#